data_67c42fb985e83734418b7a7a9f66eaac
#
_entry.id   67c42fb985e83734418b7a7a9f66eaac
#
_cell.length_a   1.000
_cell.length_b   1.000
_cell.length_c   1.000
_cell.angle_alpha   90.00
_cell.angle_beta   90.00
_cell.angle_gamma   90.00
#
_symmetry.space_group_name_H-M   'P 1'
#
loop_
_entity.id
_entity.type
_entity.pdbx_description
1 polymer ?
#
loop_
_entity_poly.entity_id
_entity_poly.type
_entity_poly.pdbx_seq_one_letter_code
_entity_poly.pdbx_strand_id
1 'polypeptide(L)'
;MNGEPILRFEDVSKIYPLPAGDVVALDRVSLTVDPGEFIAVMGPSGSGKSTLLNLMGCLDVPTAGKIYLSGREISRMSDDDLTRLRRDRIGFVFQQFNLIPLLSAVENVEFPIILTTDREESRRRAIEVMRAMHLDDALFTHRPGELSGGEQQRVAIARALVNDPDLLLCDEPTGNLDTKTGTAIMEILAEENRESKTVIMVTHDPNVAAYARRTIRIVDGRLA
;
A
#
# COMPACT_ATOMS: atom_id res chain seq x y z
N MET A 1 -17.62 -12.97 14.53
CA MET A 1 -16.51 -13.95 14.41
C MET A 1 -15.24 -13.14 14.66
N ASN A 2 -14.62 -13.24 15.86
CA ASN A 2 -13.34 -12.58 16.12
C ASN A 2 -12.24 -13.41 15.43
N GLY A 3 -12.04 -13.16 14.14
CA GLY A 3 -10.90 -13.69 13.42
C GLY A 3 -9.61 -13.03 13.92
N GLU A 4 -8.47 -13.65 13.67
CA GLU A 4 -7.17 -13.05 13.96
C GLU A 4 -6.99 -11.78 13.11
N PRO A 5 -6.54 -10.63 13.70
CA PRO A 5 -6.34 -9.41 12.94
C PRO A 5 -5.28 -9.61 11.86
N ILE A 6 -5.48 -8.98 10.69
CA ILE A 6 -4.50 -9.02 9.61
C ILE A 6 -3.22 -8.31 10.00
N LEU A 7 -3.34 -7.22 10.78
CA LEU A 7 -2.21 -6.44 11.26
C LEU A 7 -2.41 -6.09 12.74
N ARG A 8 -1.34 -6.28 13.55
CA ARG A 8 -1.34 -5.92 14.97
C ARG A 8 -0.01 -5.33 15.37
N PHE A 9 -0.07 -4.15 15.98
CA PHE A 9 1.04 -3.42 16.58
C PHE A 9 0.91 -3.46 18.10
N GLU A 10 1.99 -3.78 18.81
CA GLU A 10 2.09 -3.82 20.26
C GLU A 10 3.24 -2.92 20.73
N ASP A 11 2.92 -1.74 21.28
CA ASP A 11 3.84 -0.73 21.81
C ASP A 11 5.00 -0.40 20.86
N VAL A 12 4.67 -0.24 19.57
CA VAL A 12 5.66 -0.04 18.51
C VAL A 12 6.23 1.36 18.54
N SER A 13 7.55 1.45 18.61
CA SER A 13 8.29 2.71 18.49
C SER A 13 9.27 2.65 17.32
N LYS A 14 9.42 3.77 16.64
CA LYS A 14 10.43 3.94 15.59
C LYS A 14 11.22 5.21 15.82
N ILE A 15 12.52 5.05 15.97
CA ILE A 15 13.49 6.14 16.19
C ILE A 15 14.51 6.10 15.08
N TYR A 16 14.72 7.23 14.41
CA TYR A 16 15.78 7.42 13.43
C TYR A 16 16.93 8.18 14.07
N PRO A 17 18.10 7.57 14.21
CA PRO A 17 19.29 8.27 14.70
C PRO A 17 19.78 9.25 13.62
N LEU A 18 19.90 10.53 13.98
CA LEU A 18 20.45 11.56 13.10
C LEU A 18 21.64 12.25 13.79
N PRO A 19 22.60 12.82 13.03
CA PRO A 19 23.73 13.54 13.61
C PRO A 19 23.32 14.72 14.51
N ALA A 20 22.14 15.30 14.27
CA ALA A 20 21.60 16.43 15.04
C ALA A 20 20.75 15.99 16.26
N GLY A 21 20.63 14.70 16.52
CA GLY A 21 19.80 14.11 17.58
C GLY A 21 18.75 13.14 17.02
N ASP A 22 18.29 12.24 17.86
CA ASP A 22 17.32 11.22 17.49
C ASP A 22 15.95 11.82 17.16
N VAL A 23 15.32 11.32 16.09
CA VAL A 23 13.93 11.65 15.72
C VAL A 23 13.04 10.49 16.06
N VAL A 24 12.13 10.69 17.02
CA VAL A 24 11.08 9.73 17.37
C VAL A 24 9.95 9.88 16.38
N ALA A 25 9.91 9.01 15.37
CA ALA A 25 8.87 9.03 14.34
C ALA A 25 7.58 8.35 14.77
N LEU A 26 7.68 7.30 15.61
CA LEU A 26 6.54 6.65 16.30
C LEU A 26 6.90 6.38 17.76
N ASP A 27 5.96 6.62 18.67
CA ASP A 27 6.13 6.41 20.10
C ASP A 27 5.00 5.52 20.67
N ARG A 28 5.32 4.26 20.96
CA ARG A 28 4.46 3.25 21.58
C ARG A 28 3.08 3.14 20.95
N VAL A 29 3.04 3.02 19.63
CA VAL A 29 1.82 2.84 18.84
C VAL A 29 1.32 1.42 19.02
N SER A 30 0.07 1.26 19.49
CA SER A 30 -0.65 -0.02 19.56
C SER A 30 -1.94 0.09 18.76
N LEU A 31 -2.13 -0.77 17.76
CA LEU A 31 -3.33 -0.80 16.93
C LEU A 31 -3.56 -2.20 16.36
N THR A 32 -4.81 -2.46 15.99
CA THR A 32 -5.21 -3.66 15.25
C THR A 32 -5.97 -3.27 14.00
N VAL A 33 -5.81 -4.08 12.96
CA VAL A 33 -6.58 -4.00 11.72
C VAL A 33 -7.15 -5.37 11.43
N ASP A 34 -8.46 -5.44 11.27
CA ASP A 34 -9.14 -6.68 10.94
C ASP A 34 -9.18 -6.92 9.42
N PRO A 35 -9.26 -8.18 8.96
CA PRO A 35 -9.40 -8.47 7.54
C PRO A 35 -10.64 -7.78 6.94
N GLY A 36 -10.47 -7.18 5.75
CA GLY A 36 -11.53 -6.47 5.04
C GLY A 36 -11.86 -5.08 5.57
N GLU A 37 -11.09 -4.53 6.53
CA GLU A 37 -11.25 -3.12 6.91
C GLU A 37 -10.76 -2.18 5.79
N PHE A 38 -11.42 -1.04 5.66
CA PHE A 38 -10.91 0.13 4.93
C PHE A 38 -10.60 1.23 5.93
N ILE A 39 -9.33 1.57 6.08
CA ILE A 39 -8.84 2.52 7.09
C ILE A 39 -8.16 3.71 6.42
N ALA A 40 -8.48 4.92 6.87
CA ALA A 40 -7.74 6.13 6.56
C ALA A 40 -6.81 6.50 7.73
N VAL A 41 -5.54 6.75 7.45
CA VAL A 41 -4.56 7.30 8.40
C VAL A 41 -4.37 8.78 8.09
N MET A 42 -4.73 9.63 9.04
CA MET A 42 -4.67 11.07 8.91
C MET A 42 -3.78 11.72 9.97
N GLY A 43 -3.28 12.91 9.69
CA GLY A 43 -2.48 13.70 10.62
C GLY A 43 -1.66 14.76 9.90
N PRO A 44 -1.07 15.73 10.62
CA PRO A 44 -0.25 16.77 10.02
C PRO A 44 1.00 16.22 9.32
N SER A 45 1.65 17.04 8.49
CA SER A 45 2.94 16.66 7.90
C SER A 45 3.96 16.38 9.01
N GLY A 46 4.78 15.35 8.82
CA GLY A 46 5.79 14.94 9.81
C GLY A 46 5.27 14.18 11.02
N SER A 47 3.96 13.88 11.12
CA SER A 47 3.39 13.19 12.29
C SER A 47 3.72 11.69 12.41
N GLY A 48 4.41 11.09 11.42
CA GLY A 48 4.77 9.67 11.43
C GLY A 48 3.93 8.75 10.52
N LYS A 49 3.00 9.31 9.70
CA LYS A 49 2.11 8.50 8.81
C LYS A 49 2.87 7.59 7.86
N SER A 50 3.84 8.13 7.10
CA SER A 50 4.63 7.33 6.15
C SER A 50 5.52 6.32 6.88
N THR A 51 6.03 6.64 8.08
CA THR A 51 6.75 5.69 8.93
C THR A 51 5.83 4.55 9.36
N LEU A 52 4.60 4.86 9.79
CA LEU A 52 3.60 3.85 10.14
C LEU A 52 3.31 2.94 8.93
N LEU A 53 3.07 3.53 7.74
CA LEU A 53 2.81 2.78 6.51
C LEU A 53 4.00 1.89 6.12
N ASN A 54 5.23 2.38 6.25
CA ASN A 54 6.45 1.61 5.95
C ASN A 54 6.60 0.41 6.89
N LEU A 55 6.29 0.57 8.17
CA LEU A 55 6.31 -0.55 9.13
C LEU A 55 5.20 -1.57 8.84
N MET A 56 3.98 -1.11 8.51
CA MET A 56 2.88 -1.97 8.08
C MET A 56 3.23 -2.77 6.83
N GLY A 57 4.00 -2.14 5.95
CA GLY A 57 4.41 -2.72 4.67
C GLY A 57 5.71 -3.52 4.71
N CYS A 58 6.27 -3.77 5.88
CA CYS A 58 7.57 -4.46 6.01
C CYS A 58 8.71 -3.80 5.21
N LEU A 59 8.62 -2.49 4.93
CA LEU A 59 9.67 -1.71 4.28
C LEU A 59 10.70 -1.21 5.30
N ASP A 60 10.33 -1.21 6.57
CA ASP A 60 11.20 -0.86 7.69
C ASP A 60 10.88 -1.76 8.89
N VAL A 61 11.75 -1.75 9.90
CA VAL A 61 11.58 -2.53 11.13
C VAL A 61 11.44 -1.61 12.33
N PRO A 62 10.67 -1.97 13.36
CA PRO A 62 10.52 -1.16 14.56
C PRO A 62 11.81 -1.09 15.37
N THR A 63 12.04 0.02 16.08
CA THR A 63 13.12 0.13 17.06
C THR A 63 12.77 -0.61 18.37
N ALA A 64 11.49 -0.61 18.74
CA ALA A 64 10.95 -1.33 19.88
C ALA A 64 9.49 -1.73 19.64
N GLY A 65 8.98 -2.67 20.44
CA GLY A 65 7.64 -3.23 20.28
C GLY A 65 7.59 -4.39 19.29
N LYS A 66 6.38 -4.83 18.95
CA LYS A 66 6.16 -5.96 18.07
C LYS A 66 5.11 -5.66 17.03
N ILE A 67 5.33 -6.19 15.82
CA ILE A 67 4.39 -6.11 14.73
C ILE A 67 4.07 -7.53 14.27
N TYR A 68 2.79 -7.81 14.08
CA TYR A 68 2.31 -9.08 13.55
C TYR A 68 1.52 -8.83 12.26
N LEU A 69 1.79 -9.64 11.24
CA LEU A 69 1.02 -9.71 10.01
C LEU A 69 0.46 -11.12 9.85
N SER A 70 -0.87 -11.24 9.78
CA SER A 70 -1.59 -12.53 9.72
C SER A 70 -1.06 -13.53 10.77
N GLY A 71 -0.95 -13.06 12.03
CA GLY A 71 -0.48 -13.86 13.18
C GLY A 71 1.03 -14.09 13.28
N ARG A 72 1.81 -13.73 12.27
CA ARG A 72 3.26 -13.90 12.28
C ARG A 72 3.97 -12.65 12.79
N GLU A 73 4.82 -12.78 13.81
CA GLU A 73 5.67 -11.67 14.26
C GLU A 73 6.71 -11.33 13.20
N ILE A 74 6.61 -10.13 12.61
CA ILE A 74 7.50 -9.65 11.54
C ILE A 74 8.68 -8.82 12.06
N SER A 75 8.63 -8.35 13.31
CA SER A 75 9.65 -7.45 13.89
C SER A 75 11.06 -8.02 13.93
N ARG A 76 11.21 -9.35 13.80
CA ARG A 76 12.49 -10.08 13.89
C ARG A 76 12.74 -11.00 12.70
N MET A 77 11.94 -10.88 11.64
CA MET A 77 12.14 -11.67 10.43
C MET A 77 13.41 -11.24 9.68
N SER A 78 13.98 -12.15 8.94
CA SER A 78 15.07 -11.86 8.00
C SER A 78 14.56 -11.01 6.82
N ASP A 79 15.46 -10.28 6.16
CA ASP A 79 15.12 -9.49 4.98
C ASP A 79 14.52 -10.35 3.85
N ASP A 80 15.01 -11.59 3.70
CA ASP A 80 14.47 -12.53 2.73
C ASP A 80 13.02 -12.92 3.03
N ASP A 81 12.70 -13.17 4.30
CA ASP A 81 11.33 -13.50 4.72
C ASP A 81 10.40 -12.30 4.59
N LEU A 82 10.86 -11.10 4.97
CA LEU A 82 10.11 -9.85 4.77
C LEU A 82 9.88 -9.57 3.28
N THR A 83 10.86 -9.87 2.43
CA THR A 83 10.73 -9.70 0.98
C THR A 83 9.67 -10.65 0.38
N ARG A 84 9.66 -11.92 0.80
CA ARG A 84 8.62 -12.88 0.39
C ARG A 84 7.24 -12.43 0.86
N LEU A 85 7.14 -11.98 2.11
CA LEU A 85 5.89 -11.54 2.72
C LEU A 85 5.33 -10.28 2.01
N ARG A 86 6.19 -9.30 1.70
CA ARG A 86 5.81 -8.13 0.88
C ARG A 86 5.27 -8.54 -0.47
N ARG A 87 6.00 -9.41 -1.18
CA ARG A 87 5.60 -9.88 -2.51
C ARG A 87 4.25 -10.57 -2.49
N ASP A 88 4.03 -11.46 -1.50
CA ASP A 88 2.91 -12.40 -1.52
C ASP A 88 1.65 -11.86 -0.82
N ARG A 89 1.77 -10.86 0.07
CA ARG A 89 0.68 -10.43 0.96
C ARG A 89 0.37 -8.94 0.91
N ILE A 90 1.27 -8.12 0.34
CA ILE A 90 1.14 -6.66 0.43
C ILE A 90 1.24 -6.04 -0.95
N GLY A 91 0.22 -5.26 -1.31
CA GLY A 91 0.26 -4.38 -2.48
C GLY A 91 0.51 -2.94 -2.06
N PHE A 92 1.39 -2.24 -2.79
CA PHE A 92 1.69 -0.84 -2.54
C PHE A 92 1.22 0.06 -3.67
N VAL A 93 0.50 1.13 -3.30
CA VAL A 93 0.06 2.19 -4.20
C VAL A 93 0.62 3.51 -3.69
N PHE A 94 1.44 4.20 -4.50
CA PHE A 94 2.12 5.43 -4.12
C PHE A 94 1.56 6.64 -4.85
N GLN A 95 1.73 7.83 -4.27
CA GLN A 95 1.36 9.10 -4.87
C GLN A 95 2.07 9.37 -6.20
N GLN A 96 3.35 9.01 -6.32
CA GLN A 96 4.18 9.21 -7.53
C GLN A 96 4.14 8.02 -8.50
N PHE A 97 3.14 7.13 -8.39
CA PHE A 97 2.95 5.93 -9.20
C PHE A 97 4.12 4.93 -9.09
N ASN A 98 5.35 5.39 -9.04
CA ASN A 98 6.59 4.60 -8.97
C ASN A 98 6.67 3.50 -10.05
N LEU A 99 6.22 3.83 -11.26
CA LEU A 99 6.36 2.95 -12.42
C LEU A 99 7.80 2.99 -12.93
N ILE A 100 8.27 1.86 -13.44
CA ILE A 100 9.60 1.75 -14.05
C ILE A 100 9.53 2.37 -15.45
N PRO A 101 10.21 3.50 -15.73
CA PRO A 101 9.99 4.28 -16.95
C PRO A 101 10.36 3.55 -18.25
N LEU A 102 11.27 2.58 -18.17
CA LEU A 102 11.75 1.81 -19.33
C LEU A 102 10.84 0.64 -19.70
N LEU A 103 9.97 0.22 -18.78
CA LEU A 103 9.03 -0.86 -18.99
C LEU A 103 7.70 -0.31 -19.52
N SER A 104 7.02 -1.08 -20.35
CA SER A 104 5.63 -0.83 -20.73
C SER A 104 4.67 -0.99 -19.55
N ALA A 105 3.42 -0.57 -19.70
CA ALA A 105 2.39 -0.70 -18.67
C ALA A 105 2.25 -2.15 -18.20
N VAL A 106 2.11 -3.09 -19.13
CA VAL A 106 1.95 -4.51 -18.79
C VAL A 106 3.22 -5.09 -18.16
N GLU A 107 4.42 -4.72 -18.62
CA GLU A 107 5.69 -5.15 -18.00
C GLU A 107 5.86 -4.60 -16.60
N ASN A 108 5.37 -3.39 -16.30
CA ASN A 108 5.31 -2.88 -14.93
C ASN A 108 4.42 -3.73 -14.02
N VAL A 109 3.30 -4.22 -14.53
CA VAL A 109 2.38 -5.10 -13.77
C VAL A 109 2.93 -6.52 -13.64
N GLU A 110 3.63 -7.04 -14.65
CA GLU A 110 4.30 -8.35 -14.60
C GLU A 110 5.47 -8.38 -13.61
N PHE A 111 6.13 -7.25 -13.38
CA PHE A 111 7.39 -7.17 -12.64
C PHE A 111 7.40 -7.88 -11.28
N PRO A 112 6.35 -7.78 -10.41
CA PRO A 112 6.34 -8.46 -9.11
C PRO A 112 6.27 -9.99 -9.20
N ILE A 113 5.80 -10.55 -10.30
CA ILE A 113 5.54 -12.00 -10.43
C ILE A 113 6.50 -12.72 -11.37
N ILE A 114 7.25 -12.00 -12.22
CA ILE A 114 8.09 -12.59 -13.28
C ILE A 114 9.17 -13.54 -12.77
N LEU A 115 9.59 -13.40 -11.51
CA LEU A 115 10.62 -14.26 -10.89
C LEU A 115 10.05 -15.54 -10.23
N THR A 116 8.73 -15.65 -10.10
CA THR A 116 8.07 -16.73 -9.36
C THR A 116 7.07 -17.52 -10.20
N THR A 117 6.77 -17.02 -11.39
CA THR A 117 5.79 -17.59 -12.31
C THR A 117 6.42 -17.67 -13.71
N ASP A 118 6.00 -18.60 -14.55
CA ASP A 118 6.45 -18.60 -15.93
C ASP A 118 5.95 -17.37 -16.69
N ARG A 119 6.61 -17.06 -17.80
CA ARG A 119 6.38 -15.81 -18.55
C ARG A 119 4.96 -15.70 -19.12
N GLU A 120 4.40 -16.81 -19.58
CA GLU A 120 3.06 -16.81 -20.19
C GLU A 120 1.99 -16.55 -19.13
N GLU A 121 2.09 -17.21 -18.00
CA GLU A 121 1.18 -17.02 -16.85
C GLU A 121 1.33 -15.62 -16.25
N SER A 122 2.55 -15.10 -16.11
CA SER A 122 2.79 -13.71 -15.64
C SER A 122 2.08 -12.71 -16.53
N ARG A 123 2.22 -12.86 -17.85
CA ARG A 123 1.57 -12.00 -18.85
C ARG A 123 0.06 -12.08 -18.78
N ARG A 124 -0.48 -13.29 -18.69
CA ARG A 124 -1.92 -13.52 -18.59
C ARG A 124 -2.52 -12.84 -17.38
N ARG A 125 -1.93 -13.03 -16.19
CA ARG A 125 -2.38 -12.38 -14.94
C ARG A 125 -2.30 -10.86 -15.03
N ALA A 126 -1.21 -10.31 -15.52
CA ALA A 126 -1.05 -8.88 -15.67
C ALA A 126 -2.16 -8.28 -16.54
N ILE A 127 -2.47 -8.90 -17.68
CA ILE A 127 -3.55 -8.47 -18.58
C ILE A 127 -4.92 -8.54 -17.90
N GLU A 128 -5.21 -9.63 -17.17
CA GLU A 128 -6.46 -9.79 -16.44
C GLU A 128 -6.67 -8.67 -15.42
N VAL A 129 -5.66 -8.39 -14.59
CA VAL A 129 -5.74 -7.34 -13.58
C VAL A 129 -5.82 -5.94 -14.22
N MET A 130 -5.08 -5.69 -15.31
CA MET A 130 -5.17 -4.40 -16.02
C MET A 130 -6.57 -4.14 -16.58
N ARG A 131 -7.23 -5.16 -17.14
CA ARG A 131 -8.62 -5.07 -17.60
C ARG A 131 -9.59 -4.84 -16.44
N ALA A 132 -9.39 -5.49 -15.28
CA ALA A 132 -10.16 -5.24 -14.08
C ALA A 132 -10.01 -3.79 -13.58
N MET A 133 -8.85 -3.15 -13.81
CA MET A 133 -8.62 -1.72 -13.52
C MET A 133 -9.17 -0.80 -14.64
N HIS A 134 -9.98 -1.31 -15.57
CA HIS A 134 -10.56 -0.56 -16.68
C HIS A 134 -9.52 0.15 -17.58
N LEU A 135 -8.36 -0.45 -17.79
CA LEU A 135 -7.37 -0.01 -18.75
C LEU A 135 -7.70 -0.58 -20.14
N ASP A 136 -7.63 0.28 -21.16
CA ASP A 136 -7.79 -0.14 -22.56
C ASP A 136 -6.57 -1.01 -22.98
N ASP A 137 -6.82 -2.12 -23.67
CA ASP A 137 -5.78 -3.01 -24.18
C ASP A 137 -4.74 -2.29 -25.05
N ALA A 138 -5.15 -1.23 -25.74
CA ALA A 138 -4.24 -0.40 -26.55
C ALA A 138 -3.12 0.25 -25.71
N LEU A 139 -3.35 0.47 -24.42
CA LEU A 139 -2.38 1.10 -23.51
C LEU A 139 -1.34 0.13 -22.97
N PHE A 140 -1.53 -1.18 -23.10
CA PHE A 140 -0.68 -2.19 -22.43
C PHE A 140 0.79 -2.12 -22.87
N THR A 141 1.04 -1.69 -24.10
CA THR A 141 2.39 -1.52 -24.63
C THR A 141 2.97 -0.13 -24.44
N HIS A 142 2.18 0.84 -23.97
CA HIS A 142 2.66 2.20 -23.71
C HIS A 142 3.60 2.23 -22.50
N ARG A 143 4.56 3.13 -22.54
CA ARG A 143 5.44 3.44 -21.42
C ARG A 143 4.79 4.48 -20.50
N PRO A 144 5.20 4.58 -19.22
CA PRO A 144 4.62 5.54 -18.27
C PRO A 144 4.52 6.97 -18.79
N GLY A 145 5.53 7.47 -19.53
CA GLY A 145 5.51 8.81 -20.12
C GLY A 145 4.49 9.04 -21.23
N GLU A 146 3.85 7.98 -21.75
CA GLU A 146 2.83 8.02 -22.79
C GLU A 146 1.40 7.89 -22.21
N LEU A 147 1.31 7.71 -20.88
CA LEU A 147 0.07 7.52 -20.14
C LEU A 147 -0.30 8.80 -19.37
N SER A 148 -1.59 9.10 -19.30
CA SER A 148 -2.13 10.11 -18.38
C SER A 148 -1.89 9.73 -16.90
N GLY A 149 -1.95 10.69 -15.98
CA GLY A 149 -1.76 10.42 -14.56
C GLY A 149 -2.74 9.36 -14.01
N GLY A 150 -4.00 9.40 -14.45
CA GLY A 150 -5.01 8.41 -14.06
C GLY A 150 -4.72 7.01 -14.58
N GLU A 151 -4.23 6.89 -15.83
CA GLU A 151 -3.81 5.61 -16.40
C GLU A 151 -2.57 5.07 -15.68
N GLN A 152 -1.58 5.91 -15.39
CA GLN A 152 -0.40 5.52 -14.60
C GLN A 152 -0.81 5.00 -13.21
N GLN A 153 -1.75 5.66 -12.55
CA GLN A 153 -2.24 5.21 -11.24
C GLN A 153 -2.98 3.87 -11.33
N ARG A 154 -3.80 3.66 -12.36
CA ARG A 154 -4.46 2.36 -12.61
C ARG A 154 -3.43 1.25 -12.87
N VAL A 155 -2.36 1.52 -13.62
CA VAL A 155 -1.24 0.58 -13.80
C VAL A 155 -0.54 0.30 -12.47
N ALA A 156 -0.32 1.31 -11.63
CA ALA A 156 0.28 1.13 -10.31
C ALA A 156 -0.60 0.29 -9.37
N ILE A 157 -1.92 0.47 -9.41
CA ILE A 157 -2.89 -0.36 -8.66
C ILE A 157 -2.90 -1.79 -9.21
N ALA A 158 -2.94 -1.97 -10.53
CA ALA A 158 -2.85 -3.30 -11.16
C ALA A 158 -1.57 -4.04 -10.74
N ARG A 159 -0.43 -3.34 -10.73
CA ARG A 159 0.84 -3.90 -10.22
C ARG A 159 0.76 -4.30 -8.76
N ALA A 160 0.08 -3.51 -7.93
CA ALA A 160 -0.10 -3.83 -6.52
C ALA A 160 -0.98 -5.08 -6.30
N LEU A 161 -1.94 -5.33 -7.20
CA LEU A 161 -2.93 -6.41 -7.10
C LEU A 161 -2.51 -7.72 -7.77
N VAL A 162 -1.50 -7.72 -8.66
CA VAL A 162 -1.18 -8.86 -9.52
C VAL A 162 -0.81 -10.16 -8.78
N ASN A 163 -0.35 -10.04 -7.53
CA ASN A 163 -0.07 -11.17 -6.62
C ASN A 163 -1.26 -11.54 -5.71
N ASP A 164 -2.43 -10.93 -5.94
CA ASP A 164 -3.61 -11.15 -5.11
C ASP A 164 -3.35 -10.93 -3.59
N PRO A 165 -2.85 -9.76 -3.18
CA PRO A 165 -2.47 -9.49 -1.80
C PRO A 165 -3.71 -9.40 -0.88
N ASP A 166 -3.52 -9.72 0.41
CA ASP A 166 -4.55 -9.54 1.44
C ASP A 166 -4.66 -8.08 1.91
N LEU A 167 -3.56 -7.31 1.77
CA LEU A 167 -3.41 -5.95 2.28
C LEU A 167 -2.92 -4.99 1.19
N LEU A 168 -3.68 -3.93 0.96
CA LEU A 168 -3.30 -2.79 0.12
C LEU A 168 -2.90 -1.61 1.00
N LEU A 169 -1.70 -1.10 0.80
CA LEU A 169 -1.15 0.08 1.45
C LEU A 169 -1.05 1.23 0.44
N CYS A 170 -1.81 2.29 0.67
CA CYS A 170 -1.90 3.41 -0.24
C CYS A 170 -1.34 4.68 0.41
N ASP A 171 -0.31 5.27 -0.17
CA ASP A 171 0.26 6.55 0.29
C ASP A 171 -0.19 7.66 -0.67
N GLU A 172 -1.17 8.49 -0.23
CA GLU A 172 -1.75 9.59 -1.00
C GLU A 172 -2.18 9.17 -2.42
N PRO A 173 -3.04 8.14 -2.62
CA PRO A 173 -3.26 7.51 -3.92
C PRO A 173 -3.88 8.42 -4.98
N THR A 174 -4.39 9.58 -4.59
CA THR A 174 -5.02 10.58 -5.47
C THR A 174 -4.31 11.93 -5.48
N GLY A 175 -3.20 12.07 -4.74
CA GLY A 175 -2.55 13.36 -4.49
C GLY A 175 -2.01 14.08 -5.73
N ASN A 176 -1.78 13.37 -6.84
CA ASN A 176 -1.29 13.93 -8.12
C ASN A 176 -2.36 13.93 -9.22
N LEU A 177 -3.63 13.73 -8.87
CA LEU A 177 -4.72 13.58 -9.83
C LEU A 177 -5.74 14.72 -9.69
N ASP A 178 -6.43 15.05 -10.78
CA ASP A 178 -7.61 15.90 -10.71
C ASP A 178 -8.76 15.21 -9.95
N THR A 179 -9.70 15.99 -9.46
CA THR A 179 -10.80 15.49 -8.61
C THR A 179 -11.60 14.37 -9.25
N LYS A 180 -11.92 14.47 -10.56
CA LYS A 180 -12.71 13.45 -11.26
C LYS A 180 -11.94 12.14 -11.37
N THR A 181 -10.68 12.20 -11.77
CA THR A 181 -9.79 11.05 -11.87
C THR A 181 -9.55 10.45 -10.49
N GLY A 182 -9.31 11.28 -9.47
CA GLY A 182 -9.15 10.85 -8.08
C GLY A 182 -10.38 10.08 -7.56
N THR A 183 -11.59 10.58 -7.83
CA THR A 183 -12.83 9.86 -7.48
C THR A 183 -12.87 8.47 -8.12
N ALA A 184 -12.56 8.35 -9.41
CA ALA A 184 -12.54 7.05 -10.09
C ALA A 184 -11.50 6.08 -9.51
N ILE A 185 -10.33 6.57 -9.06
CA ILE A 185 -9.34 5.75 -8.36
C ILE A 185 -9.87 5.29 -6.99
N MET A 186 -10.54 6.16 -6.24
CA MET A 186 -11.11 5.78 -4.95
C MET A 186 -12.24 4.77 -5.08
N GLU A 187 -13.03 4.83 -6.15
CA GLU A 187 -14.05 3.82 -6.46
C GLU A 187 -13.43 2.45 -6.70
N ILE A 188 -12.32 2.36 -7.47
CA ILE A 188 -11.57 1.11 -7.67
C ILE A 188 -11.10 0.55 -6.32
N LEU A 189 -10.47 1.36 -5.47
CA LEU A 189 -10.01 0.89 -4.16
C LEU A 189 -11.17 0.43 -3.25
N ALA A 190 -12.33 1.10 -3.34
CA ALA A 190 -13.53 0.70 -2.63
C ALA A 190 -14.14 -0.61 -3.17
N GLU A 191 -14.01 -0.89 -4.47
CA GLU A 191 -14.39 -2.17 -5.08
C GLU A 191 -13.51 -3.30 -4.58
N GLU A 192 -12.20 -3.12 -4.60
CA GLU A 192 -11.24 -4.11 -4.06
C GLU A 192 -11.50 -4.41 -2.57
N ASN A 193 -11.87 -3.39 -1.78
CA ASN A 193 -12.25 -3.61 -0.38
C ASN A 193 -13.57 -4.41 -0.27
N ARG A 194 -14.56 -4.18 -1.14
CA ARG A 194 -15.80 -4.98 -1.17
C ARG A 194 -15.53 -6.44 -1.51
N GLU A 195 -14.49 -6.71 -2.28
CA GLU A 195 -13.98 -8.06 -2.59
C GLU A 195 -13.10 -8.65 -1.49
N SER A 196 -13.21 -8.08 -0.28
CA SER A 196 -12.53 -8.54 0.95
C SER A 196 -11.05 -8.17 1.09
N LYS A 197 -10.49 -7.32 0.22
CA LYS A 197 -9.13 -6.77 0.44
C LYS A 197 -9.15 -5.81 1.63
N THR A 198 -8.14 -5.88 2.47
CA THR A 198 -7.92 -4.86 3.51
C THR A 198 -7.21 -3.67 2.88
N VAL A 199 -7.73 -2.46 3.09
CA VAL A 199 -7.13 -1.23 2.52
C VAL A 199 -6.75 -0.30 3.65
N ILE A 200 -5.49 0.12 3.69
CA ILE A 200 -4.99 1.17 4.59
C ILE A 200 -4.45 2.31 3.73
N MET A 201 -5.02 3.47 3.89
CA MET A 201 -4.70 4.64 3.08
C MET A 201 -4.22 5.78 3.95
N VAL A 202 -3.08 6.35 3.62
CA VAL A 202 -2.63 7.64 4.15
C VAL A 202 -3.19 8.74 3.27
N THR A 203 -3.85 9.72 3.86
CA THR A 203 -4.31 10.92 3.16
C THR A 203 -4.44 12.11 4.10
N HIS A 204 -4.33 13.31 3.55
CA HIS A 204 -4.65 14.56 4.24
C HIS A 204 -5.99 15.16 3.76
N ASP A 205 -6.61 14.60 2.70
CA ASP A 205 -7.89 15.04 2.17
C ASP A 205 -9.07 14.38 2.90
N PRO A 206 -9.93 15.13 3.59
CA PRO A 206 -11.12 14.59 4.26
C PRO A 206 -12.12 13.89 3.32
N ASN A 207 -12.23 14.33 2.05
CA ASN A 207 -13.12 13.70 1.08
C ASN A 207 -12.62 12.31 0.69
N VAL A 208 -11.30 12.16 0.54
CA VAL A 208 -10.67 10.88 0.28
C VAL A 208 -10.78 9.97 1.51
N ALA A 209 -10.56 10.51 2.72
CA ALA A 209 -10.72 9.77 3.96
C ALA A 209 -12.15 9.26 4.20
N ALA A 210 -13.17 9.93 3.65
CA ALA A 210 -14.58 9.53 3.78
C ALA A 210 -14.93 8.19 3.09
N TYR A 211 -14.08 7.66 2.20
CA TYR A 211 -14.22 6.30 1.65
C TYR A 211 -13.91 5.20 2.69
N ALA A 212 -13.11 5.52 3.71
CA ALA A 212 -12.77 4.58 4.76
C ALA A 212 -13.89 4.47 5.81
N ARG A 213 -14.05 3.25 6.36
CA ARG A 213 -15.00 3.00 7.46
C ARG A 213 -14.47 3.45 8.82
N ARG A 214 -13.15 3.57 8.96
CA ARG A 214 -12.44 3.94 10.19
C ARG A 214 -11.31 4.89 9.86
N THR A 215 -11.16 5.93 10.68
CA THR A 215 -10.04 6.87 10.58
C THR A 215 -9.15 6.73 11.80
N ILE A 216 -7.86 6.56 11.58
CA ILE A 216 -6.80 6.60 12.58
C ILE A 216 -6.14 7.98 12.48
N ARG A 217 -6.08 8.71 13.58
CA ARG A 217 -5.32 9.96 13.66
C ARG A 217 -3.97 9.73 14.31
N ILE A 218 -2.93 10.31 13.69
CA ILE A 218 -1.58 10.26 14.23
C ILE A 218 -1.05 11.69 14.37
N VAL A 219 -0.57 12.03 15.56
CA VAL A 219 -0.01 13.34 15.91
C VAL A 219 1.27 13.09 16.71
N ASP A 220 2.38 13.71 16.31
CA ASP A 220 3.69 13.60 16.97
C ASP A 220 4.09 12.14 17.29
N GLY A 221 3.87 11.25 16.33
CA GLY A 221 4.21 9.84 16.42
C GLY A 221 3.28 9.00 17.30
N ARG A 222 2.16 9.53 17.79
CA ARG A 222 1.20 8.84 18.66
C ARG A 222 -0.19 8.80 18.04
N LEU A 223 -0.96 7.79 18.40
CA LEU A 223 -2.39 7.75 18.08
C LEU A 223 -3.16 8.77 18.93
N ALA A 224 -4.05 9.53 18.27
CA ALA A 224 -4.86 10.59 18.89
C ALA A 224 -6.35 10.21 18.94
#